data_212d08011394b25d02af35bd7f3a1c16
#
_entry.id   212d08011394b25d02af35bd7f3a1c16
#
_cell.length_a   1.000
_cell.length_b   1.000
_cell.length_c   1.000
_cell.angle_alpha   90.00
_cell.angle_beta   90.00
_cell.angle_gamma   90.00
#
_symmetry.space_group_name_H-M   'P 1'
#
loop_
_entity.id
_entity.type
_entity.pdbx_description
1 polymer ?
#
loop_
_entity_poly.entity_id
_entity_poly.type
_entity_poly.pdbx_seq_one_letter_code
_entity_poly.pdbx_strand_id
1 'polypeptide(L)'
;MFYMSFDEFNVIGASPEILVQHQKDKVTIRPIAGTRKRGLTESEDLSNKIDLLEDEKEKAEHMMLVDLARNDLSKVSEVGTVQVDEMMVIEKYSHVMHMTSNVIGQKKNGATPIDCLKAALPAGTLSGTPKIRAMEILSEHENRVRGIYGGSVGYIGFNGNLDTAIVIRTAIHTEESVKVGVGGGIVFDSTPKNEWQAVSYTHLRAHETSRN
;
A
#
# COMPACT_ATOMS: atom_id res chain seq x y z
N MET A 1 12.57 1.00 -5.26
CA MET A 1 13.21 -0.34 -5.18
C MET A 1 14.23 -0.32 -4.06
N PHE A 2 14.39 -1.45 -3.37
CA PHE A 2 15.36 -1.61 -2.29
C PHE A 2 16.00 -2.99 -2.34
N TYR A 3 17.22 -3.07 -1.87
CA TYR A 3 17.98 -4.29 -1.66
C TYR A 3 18.66 -4.20 -0.30
N MET A 4 18.41 -5.18 0.55
CA MET A 4 19.00 -5.29 1.88
C MET A 4 19.68 -6.66 1.98
N SER A 5 20.94 -6.67 2.31
CA SER A 5 21.72 -7.90 2.51
C SER A 5 21.90 -8.13 4.01
N PHE A 6 21.52 -9.31 4.45
CA PHE A 6 21.74 -9.83 5.80
C PHE A 6 22.60 -11.10 5.71
N ASP A 7 23.11 -11.57 6.82
CA ASP A 7 24.05 -12.70 6.81
C ASP A 7 23.44 -13.97 6.21
N GLU A 8 22.15 -14.24 6.48
CA GLU A 8 21.49 -15.48 6.07
C GLU A 8 20.51 -15.30 4.89
N PHE A 9 20.14 -14.08 4.56
CA PHE A 9 19.15 -13.80 3.51
C PHE A 9 19.27 -12.39 2.94
N ASN A 10 18.71 -12.21 1.75
CA ASN A 10 18.57 -10.91 1.13
C ASN A 10 17.07 -10.55 1.00
N VAL A 11 16.75 -9.28 1.15
CA VAL A 11 15.40 -8.73 0.92
C VAL A 11 15.46 -7.82 -0.30
N ILE A 12 14.68 -8.14 -1.31
CA ILE A 12 14.68 -7.44 -2.61
C ILE A 12 13.26 -7.03 -2.92
N GLY A 13 13.01 -5.73 -3.06
CA GLY A 13 11.65 -5.26 -3.23
C GLY A 13 11.49 -4.02 -4.10
N ALA A 14 10.26 -3.83 -4.59
CA ALA A 14 9.81 -2.69 -5.38
C ALA A 14 8.41 -2.26 -4.93
N SER A 15 8.27 -1.86 -3.66
CA SER A 15 6.99 -1.40 -3.13
C SER A 15 6.60 -0.04 -3.71
N PRO A 16 5.39 0.11 -4.25
CA PRO A 16 4.88 1.37 -4.74
C PRO A 16 4.14 2.17 -3.67
N GLU A 17 3.79 1.56 -2.55
CA GLU A 17 2.85 2.11 -1.58
C GLU A 17 3.55 2.60 -0.33
N ILE A 18 3.38 3.89 -0.06
CA ILE A 18 3.85 4.53 1.16
C ILE A 18 3.01 4.02 2.34
N LEU A 19 3.68 3.49 3.37
CA LEU A 19 3.01 3.17 4.63
C LEU A 19 2.72 4.44 5.42
N VAL A 20 3.76 5.19 5.74
CA VAL A 20 3.68 6.51 6.36
C VAL A 20 4.97 7.28 6.12
N GLN A 21 4.83 8.56 5.83
CA GLN A 21 5.90 9.53 5.78
C GLN A 21 5.73 10.56 6.90
N HIS A 22 6.84 10.97 7.50
CA HIS A 22 6.91 12.14 8.38
C HIS A 22 8.06 13.02 7.92
N GLN A 23 7.76 14.26 7.57
CA GLN A 23 8.74 15.24 7.14
C GLN A 23 8.46 16.57 7.80
N LYS A 24 9.40 17.06 8.60
CA LYS A 24 9.23 18.20 9.49
C LYS A 24 8.07 17.96 10.46
N ASP A 25 6.97 18.71 10.34
CA ASP A 25 5.78 18.55 11.17
C ASP A 25 4.61 17.90 10.44
N LYS A 26 4.78 17.53 9.17
CA LYS A 26 3.75 16.92 8.33
C LYS A 26 3.88 15.39 8.36
N VAL A 27 2.77 14.71 8.68
CA VAL A 27 2.63 13.27 8.54
C VAL A 27 1.71 12.98 7.37
N THR A 28 2.06 11.99 6.56
CA THR A 28 1.36 11.67 5.31
C THR A 28 1.15 10.17 5.18
N ILE A 29 -0.06 9.76 4.78
CA ILE A 29 -0.38 8.42 4.29
C ILE A 29 -0.97 8.59 2.90
N ARG A 30 -0.57 7.73 1.97
CA ARG A 30 -1.02 7.82 0.59
C ARG A 30 -1.66 6.52 0.13
N PRO A 31 -2.99 6.35 0.35
CA PRO A 31 -3.70 5.17 -0.12
C PRO A 31 -3.67 5.08 -1.64
N ILE A 32 -3.45 3.87 -2.13
CA ILE A 32 -3.49 3.50 -3.54
C ILE A 32 -4.51 2.39 -3.69
N ALA A 33 -5.51 2.58 -4.54
CA ALA A 33 -6.48 1.54 -4.89
C ALA A 33 -6.93 1.70 -6.34
N GLY A 34 -7.56 0.67 -6.86
CA GLY A 34 -7.96 0.65 -8.26
C GLY A 34 -6.79 0.56 -9.22
N THR A 35 -6.93 -0.26 -10.23
CA THR A 35 -5.87 -0.46 -11.22
C THR A 35 -6.48 -0.65 -12.59
N ARG A 36 -5.93 0.06 -13.58
CA ARG A 36 -6.15 -0.21 -15.00
C ARG A 36 -4.80 -0.29 -15.72
N LYS A 37 -4.77 -1.05 -16.79
CA LYS A 37 -3.59 -1.10 -17.67
C LYS A 37 -3.42 0.23 -18.38
N ARG A 38 -2.18 0.54 -18.75
CA ARG A 38 -1.92 1.61 -19.70
C ARG A 38 -2.48 1.24 -21.06
N GLY A 39 -3.06 2.21 -21.75
CA GLY A 39 -3.47 2.06 -23.15
C GLY A 39 -2.27 2.02 -24.11
N LEU A 40 -2.42 1.31 -25.23
CA LEU A 40 -1.42 1.32 -26.30
C LEU A 40 -1.46 2.63 -27.11
N THR A 41 -2.59 3.33 -27.05
CA THR A 41 -2.80 4.64 -27.65
C THR A 41 -3.26 5.65 -26.60
N GLU A 42 -3.13 6.94 -26.87
CA GLU A 42 -3.63 7.99 -25.96
C GLU A 42 -5.14 7.92 -25.75
N SER A 43 -5.88 7.55 -26.78
CA SER A 43 -7.34 7.39 -26.70
C SER A 43 -7.73 6.22 -25.79
N GLU A 44 -7.05 5.09 -25.91
CA GLU A 44 -7.26 3.92 -25.04
C GLU A 44 -6.85 4.24 -23.58
N ASP A 45 -5.73 4.93 -23.40
CA ASP A 45 -5.24 5.34 -22.08
C ASP A 45 -6.22 6.30 -21.38
N LEU A 46 -6.84 7.22 -22.17
CA LEU A 46 -7.89 8.10 -21.65
C LEU A 46 -9.17 7.32 -21.31
N SER A 47 -9.57 6.38 -22.16
CA SER A 47 -10.73 5.52 -21.89
C SER A 47 -10.55 4.71 -20.61
N ASN A 48 -9.39 4.10 -20.42
CA ASN A 48 -9.07 3.33 -19.22
C ASN A 48 -9.04 4.21 -17.93
N LYS A 49 -8.59 5.47 -18.08
CA LYS A 49 -8.65 6.44 -16.98
C LYS A 49 -10.10 6.79 -16.61
N ILE A 50 -10.96 7.04 -17.61
CA ILE A 50 -12.37 7.35 -17.37
C ILE A 50 -13.06 6.15 -16.72
N ASP A 51 -12.86 4.96 -17.27
CA ASP A 51 -13.41 3.71 -16.74
C ASP A 51 -13.04 3.51 -15.27
N LEU A 52 -11.78 3.77 -14.88
CA LEU A 52 -11.35 3.69 -13.49
C LEU A 52 -12.06 4.74 -12.60
N LEU A 53 -12.22 5.96 -13.09
CA LEU A 53 -12.86 7.05 -12.36
C LEU A 53 -14.39 6.89 -12.23
N GLU A 54 -15.02 6.11 -13.10
CA GLU A 54 -16.45 5.84 -13.08
C GLU A 54 -16.81 4.54 -12.36
N ASP A 55 -15.83 3.70 -12.05
CA ASP A 55 -16.04 2.43 -11.35
C ASP A 55 -16.43 2.67 -9.88
N GLU A 56 -17.72 2.48 -9.59
CA GLU A 56 -18.28 2.72 -8.25
C GLU A 56 -17.70 1.78 -7.18
N LYS A 57 -17.35 0.54 -7.56
CA LYS A 57 -16.71 -0.43 -6.65
C LYS A 57 -15.31 0.06 -6.25
N GLU A 58 -14.50 0.42 -7.24
CA GLU A 58 -13.14 0.92 -7.00
C GLU A 58 -13.15 2.21 -6.18
N LYS A 59 -14.09 3.11 -6.45
CA LYS A 59 -14.29 4.32 -5.63
C LYS A 59 -14.65 4.01 -4.19
N ALA A 60 -15.57 3.07 -3.97
CA ALA A 60 -16.00 2.68 -2.62
C ALA A 60 -14.85 2.05 -1.83
N GLU A 61 -14.07 1.16 -2.45
CA GLU A 61 -12.88 0.56 -1.86
C GLU A 61 -11.83 1.64 -1.55
N HIS A 62 -11.61 2.58 -2.46
CA HIS A 62 -10.67 3.67 -2.25
C HIS A 62 -11.09 4.60 -1.10
N MET A 63 -12.36 4.97 -1.02
CA MET A 63 -12.89 5.76 0.10
C MET A 63 -12.67 5.08 1.44
N MET A 64 -12.87 3.77 1.51
CA MET A 64 -12.61 2.99 2.71
C MET A 64 -11.14 3.11 3.16
N LEU A 65 -10.20 3.07 2.22
CA LEU A 65 -8.77 3.23 2.52
C LEU A 65 -8.42 4.68 2.92
N VAL A 66 -9.06 5.67 2.33
CA VAL A 66 -8.90 7.09 2.71
C VAL A 66 -9.39 7.31 4.14
N ASP A 67 -10.55 6.77 4.51
CA ASP A 67 -11.09 6.90 5.86
C ASP A 67 -10.21 6.17 6.89
N LEU A 68 -9.64 5.04 6.52
CA LEU A 68 -8.67 4.33 7.36
C LEU A 68 -7.40 5.16 7.56
N ALA A 69 -6.85 5.76 6.50
CA ALA A 69 -5.68 6.63 6.58
C ALA A 69 -5.96 7.87 7.47
N ARG A 70 -7.15 8.47 7.36
CA ARG A 70 -7.59 9.56 8.25
C ARG A 70 -7.64 9.12 9.71
N ASN A 71 -8.19 7.94 9.98
CA ASN A 71 -8.24 7.38 11.33
C ASN A 71 -6.83 7.10 11.87
N ASP A 72 -5.94 6.54 11.08
CA ASP A 72 -4.57 6.25 11.51
C ASP A 72 -3.78 7.54 11.79
N LEU A 73 -3.86 8.53 10.92
CA LEU A 73 -3.22 9.83 11.14
C LEU A 73 -3.80 10.59 12.33
N SER A 74 -5.08 10.44 12.64
CA SER A 74 -5.71 11.14 13.77
C SER A 74 -5.09 10.77 15.12
N LYS A 75 -4.47 9.60 15.24
CA LYS A 75 -3.81 9.13 16.46
C LYS A 75 -2.56 9.96 16.78
N VAL A 76 -1.87 10.46 15.76
CA VAL A 76 -0.56 11.14 15.86
C VAL A 76 -0.57 12.58 15.37
N SER A 77 -1.70 13.08 14.90
CA SER A 77 -1.83 14.44 14.40
C SER A 77 -2.58 15.34 15.39
N GLU A 78 -2.29 16.63 15.37
CA GLU A 78 -3.05 17.65 16.10
C GLU A 78 -4.52 17.60 15.68
N VAL A 79 -5.41 17.84 16.66
CA VAL A 79 -6.85 17.78 16.44
C VAL A 79 -7.28 18.79 15.38
N GLY A 80 -8.07 18.34 14.41
CA GLY A 80 -8.59 19.19 13.32
C GLY A 80 -7.61 19.44 12.17
N THR A 81 -6.41 18.84 12.19
CA THR A 81 -5.41 19.05 11.11
C THR A 81 -5.38 17.95 10.06
N VAL A 82 -6.07 16.83 10.33
CA VAL A 82 -6.13 15.73 9.35
C VAL A 82 -7.08 16.11 8.21
N GLN A 83 -6.52 16.13 7.01
CA GLN A 83 -7.28 16.48 5.80
C GLN A 83 -6.80 15.64 4.60
N VAL A 84 -7.64 15.56 3.59
CA VAL A 84 -7.30 14.97 2.28
C VAL A 84 -6.99 16.14 1.35
N ASP A 85 -5.74 16.30 0.96
CA ASP A 85 -5.29 17.40 0.10
C ASP A 85 -5.29 17.01 -1.39
N GLU A 86 -5.25 15.71 -1.69
CA GLU A 86 -5.50 15.16 -3.03
C GLU A 86 -6.49 14.01 -2.90
N MET A 87 -7.54 14.00 -3.73
CA MET A 87 -8.61 13.00 -3.68
C MET A 87 -8.82 12.35 -5.03
N MET A 88 -8.67 11.01 -5.08
CA MET A 88 -8.94 10.18 -6.27
C MET A 88 -8.23 10.67 -7.55
N VAL A 89 -6.97 11.04 -7.43
CA VAL A 89 -6.14 11.42 -8.57
C VAL A 89 -5.64 10.18 -9.29
N ILE A 90 -5.66 10.19 -10.62
CA ILE A 90 -5.10 9.08 -11.41
C ILE A 90 -3.63 9.32 -11.65
N GLU A 91 -2.80 8.43 -11.09
CA GLU A 91 -1.37 8.36 -11.35
C GLU A 91 -1.06 7.32 -12.42
N LYS A 92 -0.28 7.74 -13.40
CA LYS A 92 0.13 6.90 -14.51
C LYS A 92 1.56 6.41 -14.30
N TYR A 93 1.71 5.09 -14.29
CA TYR A 93 3.01 4.41 -14.27
C TYR A 93 3.32 3.81 -15.64
N SER A 94 4.44 3.13 -15.80
CA SER A 94 4.86 2.56 -17.09
C SER A 94 3.84 1.58 -17.68
N HIS A 95 3.25 0.70 -16.85
CA HIS A 95 2.39 -0.40 -17.29
C HIS A 95 0.95 -0.32 -16.79
N VAL A 96 0.73 0.44 -15.73
CA VAL A 96 -0.57 0.57 -15.07
C VAL A 96 -0.84 2.01 -14.69
N MET A 97 -2.10 2.32 -14.40
CA MET A 97 -2.53 3.52 -13.71
C MET A 97 -3.29 3.14 -12.44
N HIS A 98 -3.16 3.94 -11.42
CA HIS A 98 -3.82 3.75 -10.12
C HIS A 98 -4.60 5.00 -9.72
N MET A 99 -5.65 4.79 -8.93
CA MET A 99 -6.32 5.85 -8.19
C MET A 99 -5.58 6.06 -6.87
N THR A 100 -5.19 7.29 -6.60
CA THR A 100 -4.45 7.68 -5.40
C THR A 100 -5.14 8.82 -4.67
N SER A 101 -5.00 8.87 -3.37
CA SER A 101 -5.35 10.03 -2.55
C SER A 101 -4.21 10.34 -1.60
N ASN A 102 -4.14 11.56 -1.12
CA ASN A 102 -3.12 11.98 -0.18
C ASN A 102 -3.78 12.50 1.10
N VAL A 103 -3.53 11.82 2.22
CA VAL A 103 -4.05 12.20 3.53
C VAL A 103 -2.90 12.73 4.36
N ILE A 104 -3.07 13.93 4.90
CA ILE A 104 -2.04 14.63 5.66
C ILE A 104 -2.55 15.06 7.03
N GLY A 105 -1.63 15.26 7.95
CA GLY A 105 -1.90 15.84 9.26
C GLY A 105 -0.66 16.51 9.82
N GLN A 106 -0.86 17.49 10.71
CA GLN A 106 0.23 18.10 11.48
C GLN A 106 0.53 17.19 12.67
N LYS A 107 1.76 16.76 12.79
CA LYS A 107 2.19 15.87 13.87
C LYS A 107 2.01 16.54 15.24
N LYS A 108 1.44 15.79 16.20
CA LYS A 108 1.32 16.24 17.59
C LYS A 108 2.69 16.58 18.18
N ASN A 109 2.71 17.63 18.99
CA ASN A 109 3.91 17.95 19.78
C ASN A 109 4.26 16.76 20.69
N GLY A 110 5.53 16.37 20.71
CA GLY A 110 6.03 15.23 21.48
C GLY A 110 5.86 13.86 20.80
N ALA A 111 5.07 13.72 19.72
CA ALA A 111 5.03 12.48 18.96
C ALA A 111 6.33 12.25 18.19
N THR A 112 6.82 11.02 18.24
CA THR A 112 8.07 10.61 17.57
C THR A 112 7.79 10.00 16.18
N PRO A 113 8.79 9.87 15.31
CA PRO A 113 8.64 9.12 14.05
C PRO A 113 8.16 7.67 14.26
N ILE A 114 8.57 7.05 15.36
CA ILE A 114 8.12 5.70 15.73
C ILE A 114 6.64 5.68 16.10
N ASP A 115 6.11 6.73 16.71
CA ASP A 115 4.68 6.82 16.99
C ASP A 115 3.87 6.95 15.70
N CYS A 116 4.38 7.69 14.70
CA CYS A 116 3.78 7.75 13.37
C CYS A 116 3.75 6.36 12.72
N LEU A 117 4.86 5.62 12.80
CA LEU A 117 4.92 4.24 12.27
C LEU A 117 3.93 3.31 12.98
N LYS A 118 3.87 3.35 14.32
CA LYS A 118 2.92 2.55 15.11
C LYS A 118 1.47 2.87 14.79
N ALA A 119 1.14 4.13 14.51
CA ALA A 119 -0.22 4.53 14.15
C ALA A 119 -0.68 3.95 12.80
N ALA A 120 0.24 3.83 11.83
CA ALA A 120 -0.04 3.30 10.50
C ALA A 120 -0.02 1.76 10.44
N LEU A 121 0.76 1.09 11.30
CA LEU A 121 0.85 -0.37 11.32
C LEU A 121 -0.32 -1.04 12.07
N PRO A 122 -0.74 -2.23 11.60
CA PRO A 122 -0.45 -2.79 10.28
C PRO A 122 -1.13 -1.98 9.18
N ALA A 123 -0.57 -2.03 7.96
CA ALA A 123 -1.13 -1.32 6.80
C ALA A 123 -2.57 -1.80 6.52
N GLY A 124 -3.49 -0.85 6.37
CA GLY A 124 -4.91 -1.17 6.19
C GLY A 124 -5.21 -1.91 4.89
N THR A 125 -4.48 -1.60 3.81
CA THR A 125 -4.54 -2.29 2.54
C THR A 125 -4.19 -3.78 2.64
N LEU A 126 -3.44 -4.17 3.67
CA LEU A 126 -2.99 -5.55 3.92
C LEU A 126 -3.78 -6.26 5.03
N SER A 127 -4.33 -5.51 5.98
CA SER A 127 -5.10 -6.06 7.09
C SER A 127 -6.60 -6.04 6.84
N GLY A 128 -7.11 -5.03 6.14
CA GLY A 128 -8.53 -4.81 5.98
C GLY A 128 -9.11 -3.82 7.01
N THR A 129 -10.41 -3.55 6.89
CA THR A 129 -11.12 -2.60 7.75
C THR A 129 -12.51 -3.15 8.15
N PRO A 130 -13.02 -2.91 9.37
CA PRO A 130 -12.33 -2.31 10.53
C PRO A 130 -11.10 -3.12 10.98
N LYS A 131 -9.97 -2.44 11.17
CA LYS A 131 -8.63 -3.05 11.29
C LYS A 131 -8.56 -4.19 12.32
N ILE A 132 -9.09 -4.01 13.52
CA ILE A 132 -9.06 -5.02 14.59
C ILE A 132 -9.83 -6.28 14.16
N ARG A 133 -11.07 -6.11 13.69
CA ARG A 133 -11.90 -7.24 13.28
C ARG A 133 -11.33 -7.98 12.07
N ALA A 134 -10.77 -7.26 11.12
CA ALA A 134 -10.08 -7.85 9.96
C ALA A 134 -8.89 -8.71 10.40
N MET A 135 -8.09 -8.21 11.34
CA MET A 135 -6.95 -8.98 11.89
C MET A 135 -7.39 -10.24 12.65
N GLU A 136 -8.49 -10.18 13.42
CA GLU A 136 -9.07 -11.37 14.06
C GLU A 136 -9.45 -12.43 13.03
N ILE A 137 -10.19 -12.03 11.98
CA ILE A 137 -10.58 -12.93 10.89
C ILE A 137 -9.35 -13.52 10.18
N LEU A 138 -8.35 -12.70 9.89
CA LEU A 138 -7.11 -13.19 9.26
C LEU A 138 -6.40 -14.20 10.15
N SER A 139 -6.34 -13.99 11.47
CA SER A 139 -5.70 -14.94 12.40
C SER A 139 -6.44 -16.28 12.48
N GLU A 140 -7.75 -16.31 12.23
CA GLU A 140 -8.56 -17.52 12.20
C GLU A 140 -8.37 -18.33 10.89
N HIS A 141 -8.07 -17.65 9.77
CA HIS A 141 -8.05 -18.25 8.45
C HIS A 141 -6.65 -18.43 7.85
N GLU A 142 -5.68 -17.62 8.23
CA GLU A 142 -4.31 -17.77 7.76
C GLU A 142 -3.53 -18.78 8.61
N ASN A 143 -3.19 -19.91 8.02
CA ASN A 143 -2.42 -20.97 8.69
C ASN A 143 -0.90 -20.74 8.68
N ARG A 144 -0.45 -19.55 8.29
CA ARG A 144 0.98 -19.22 8.15
C ARG A 144 1.26 -17.82 8.67
N VAL A 145 2.42 -17.64 9.27
CA VAL A 145 2.95 -16.31 9.59
C VAL A 145 3.36 -15.60 8.31
N ARG A 146 2.97 -14.34 8.18
CA ARG A 146 3.29 -13.50 7.03
C ARG A 146 4.77 -13.10 6.95
N GLY A 147 5.52 -13.22 8.05
CA GLY A 147 6.91 -12.76 8.14
C GLY A 147 7.00 -11.25 7.91
N ILE A 148 7.86 -10.84 6.97
CA ILE A 148 8.00 -9.41 6.63
C ILE A 148 6.87 -8.88 5.74
N TYR A 149 6.09 -9.76 5.09
CA TYR A 149 5.00 -9.37 4.20
C TYR A 149 3.93 -8.55 4.93
N GLY A 150 3.62 -7.37 4.41
CA GLY A 150 2.70 -6.42 5.04
C GLY A 150 3.30 -5.61 6.19
N GLY A 151 4.60 -5.79 6.48
CA GLY A 151 5.34 -4.96 7.41
C GLY A 151 5.79 -3.63 6.78
N SER A 152 6.82 -3.04 7.35
CA SER A 152 7.37 -1.75 6.93
C SER A 152 8.83 -1.87 6.52
N VAL A 153 9.21 -1.19 5.45
CA VAL A 153 10.58 -0.98 5.01
C VAL A 153 10.83 0.50 4.77
N GLY A 154 11.96 1.01 5.20
CA GLY A 154 12.29 2.41 5.03
C GLY A 154 13.39 2.86 5.98
N TYR A 155 13.40 4.14 6.30
CA TYR A 155 14.43 4.72 7.18
C TYR A 155 13.86 5.83 8.07
N ILE A 156 14.54 6.04 9.17
CA ILE A 156 14.38 7.21 10.05
C ILE A 156 15.69 7.97 10.00
N GLY A 157 15.63 9.20 9.51
CA GLY A 157 16.78 10.09 9.43
C GLY A 157 17.15 10.69 10.79
N PHE A 158 18.41 11.06 10.98
CA PHE A 158 18.88 11.75 12.20
C PHE A 158 18.19 13.10 12.44
N ASN A 159 17.59 13.68 11.40
CA ASN A 159 16.75 14.89 11.48
C ASN A 159 15.30 14.61 11.93
N GLY A 160 14.98 13.37 12.26
CA GLY A 160 13.64 12.95 12.68
C GLY A 160 12.66 12.70 11.53
N ASN A 161 13.07 12.83 10.27
CA ASN A 161 12.21 12.43 9.15
C ASN A 161 12.07 10.92 9.09
N LEU A 162 10.89 10.47 8.65
CA LEU A 162 10.55 9.06 8.44
C LEU A 162 10.05 8.91 7.00
N ASP A 163 10.53 7.90 6.31
CA ASP A 163 10.01 7.50 5.00
C ASP A 163 9.92 5.98 4.93
N THR A 164 8.71 5.47 4.85
CA THR A 164 8.46 4.03 4.89
C THR A 164 7.44 3.61 3.84
N ALA A 165 7.70 2.44 3.26
CA ALA A 165 6.80 1.75 2.36
C ALA A 165 6.28 0.46 3.01
N ILE A 166 5.15 -0.03 2.52
CA ILE A 166 4.63 -1.35 2.90
C ILE A 166 5.51 -2.43 2.26
N VAL A 167 5.81 -3.50 2.98
CA VAL A 167 6.56 -4.63 2.41
C VAL A 167 5.63 -5.49 1.57
N ILE A 168 5.46 -5.09 0.32
CA ILE A 168 4.77 -5.81 -0.76
C ILE A 168 5.68 -5.84 -1.99
N ARG A 169 5.40 -6.71 -2.96
CA ARG A 169 6.24 -6.88 -4.15
C ARG A 169 7.71 -7.10 -3.78
N THR A 170 7.90 -7.96 -2.77
CA THR A 170 9.18 -8.15 -2.11
C THR A 170 9.48 -9.64 -2.00
N ALA A 171 10.70 -10.01 -2.38
CA ALA A 171 11.24 -11.35 -2.26
C ALA A 171 12.22 -11.45 -1.09
N ILE A 172 12.17 -12.56 -0.38
CA ILE A 172 13.22 -13.01 0.54
C ILE A 172 14.01 -14.08 -0.20
N HIS A 173 15.27 -13.83 -0.44
CA HIS A 173 16.18 -14.75 -1.12
C HIS A 173 17.16 -15.34 -0.10
N THR A 174 17.17 -16.66 0.00
CA THR A 174 18.17 -17.44 0.74
C THR A 174 18.97 -18.29 -0.24
N GLU A 175 20.00 -18.98 0.22
CA GLU A 175 20.76 -19.93 -0.64
C GLU A 175 19.86 -21.03 -1.23
N GLU A 176 18.81 -21.44 -0.50
CA GLU A 176 17.96 -22.56 -0.87
C GLU A 176 16.64 -22.15 -1.56
N SER A 177 16.19 -20.92 -1.40
CA SER A 177 14.84 -20.54 -1.82
C SER A 177 14.63 -19.06 -2.08
N VAL A 178 13.60 -18.75 -2.88
CA VAL A 178 13.04 -17.40 -2.99
C VAL A 178 11.59 -17.46 -2.50
N LYS A 179 11.26 -16.65 -1.51
CA LYS A 179 9.90 -16.56 -0.96
C LYS A 179 9.31 -15.18 -1.28
N VAL A 180 8.09 -15.18 -1.80
CA VAL A 180 7.33 -13.96 -2.12
C VAL A 180 5.97 -14.05 -1.45
N GLY A 181 5.64 -13.04 -0.63
CA GLY A 181 4.29 -12.87 -0.09
C GLY A 181 3.41 -12.14 -1.10
N VAL A 182 2.23 -12.69 -1.35
CA VAL A 182 1.21 -12.10 -2.25
C VAL A 182 -0.18 -12.23 -1.63
N GLY A 183 -1.07 -11.29 -1.94
CA GLY A 183 -2.45 -11.31 -1.46
C GLY A 183 -3.27 -10.23 -2.16
N GLY A 184 -4.60 -10.34 -2.05
CA GLY A 184 -5.57 -9.36 -2.53
C GLY A 184 -6.60 -9.05 -1.46
N GLY A 185 -7.27 -7.91 -1.58
CA GLY A 185 -8.40 -7.55 -0.74
C GLY A 185 -9.62 -8.42 -1.05
N ILE A 186 -10.30 -8.91 -0.03
CA ILE A 186 -11.53 -9.68 -0.18
C ILE A 186 -12.69 -8.83 0.30
N VAL A 187 -13.66 -8.59 -0.56
CA VAL A 187 -14.89 -7.87 -0.29
C VAL A 187 -16.10 -8.74 -0.61
N PHE A 188 -17.31 -8.27 -0.29
CA PHE A 188 -18.55 -9.03 -0.46
C PHE A 188 -18.74 -9.56 -1.89
N ASP A 189 -18.40 -8.76 -2.89
CA ASP A 189 -18.54 -9.11 -4.32
C ASP A 189 -17.32 -9.85 -4.89
N SER A 190 -16.33 -10.19 -4.07
CA SER A 190 -15.16 -10.96 -4.50
C SER A 190 -15.53 -12.39 -4.88
N THR A 191 -14.96 -12.86 -5.99
CA THR A 191 -15.04 -14.27 -6.37
C THR A 191 -13.65 -14.91 -6.35
N PRO A 192 -13.49 -16.15 -5.86
CA PRO A 192 -12.16 -16.78 -5.73
C PRO A 192 -11.37 -16.79 -7.03
N LYS A 193 -12.04 -16.96 -8.16
CA LYS A 193 -11.41 -17.00 -9.49
C LYS A 193 -10.83 -15.63 -9.88
N ASN A 194 -11.60 -14.56 -9.66
CA ASN A 194 -11.18 -13.22 -10.03
C ASN A 194 -10.06 -12.74 -9.11
N GLU A 195 -10.15 -12.99 -7.81
CA GLU A 195 -9.11 -12.62 -6.84
C GLU A 195 -7.81 -13.38 -7.12
N TRP A 196 -7.88 -14.68 -7.43
CA TRP A 196 -6.71 -15.45 -7.85
C TRP A 196 -6.07 -14.90 -9.12
N GLN A 197 -6.87 -14.51 -10.11
CA GLN A 197 -6.37 -13.91 -11.34
C GLN A 197 -5.71 -12.55 -11.07
N ALA A 198 -6.33 -11.70 -10.25
CA ALA A 198 -5.80 -10.41 -9.87
C ALA A 198 -4.44 -10.56 -9.17
N VAL A 199 -4.33 -11.44 -8.17
CA VAL A 199 -3.07 -11.73 -7.47
C VAL A 199 -2.01 -12.25 -8.43
N SER A 200 -2.35 -13.25 -9.25
CA SER A 200 -1.41 -13.89 -10.18
C SER A 200 -0.90 -12.92 -11.25
N TYR A 201 -1.77 -12.05 -11.76
CA TYR A 201 -1.40 -11.07 -12.78
C TYR A 201 -0.61 -9.90 -12.19
N THR A 202 -1.10 -9.32 -11.11
CA THR A 202 -0.53 -8.09 -10.55
C THR A 202 0.78 -8.32 -9.82
N HIS A 203 0.89 -9.46 -9.11
CA HIS A 203 2.04 -9.71 -8.25
C HIS A 203 3.11 -10.61 -8.87
N LEU A 204 2.74 -11.51 -9.75
CA LEU A 204 3.69 -12.47 -10.34
C LEU A 204 4.14 -12.09 -11.76
N ARG A 205 3.29 -11.42 -12.56
CA ARG A 205 3.60 -11.09 -13.96
C ARG A 205 3.93 -9.63 -14.22
N ALA A 206 3.47 -8.68 -13.40
CA ALA A 206 3.77 -7.26 -13.58
C ALA A 206 5.27 -6.90 -13.44
N HIS A 207 6.10 -7.88 -13.06
CA HIS A 207 7.55 -7.76 -12.95
C HIS A 207 8.33 -8.48 -14.06
N GLU A 208 7.65 -9.10 -15.01
CA GLU A 208 8.32 -9.52 -16.24
C GLU A 208 8.69 -8.26 -17.03
N THR A 209 9.89 -7.76 -16.78
CA THR A 209 10.53 -6.84 -17.72
C THR A 209 10.64 -7.59 -19.04
N SER A 210 9.89 -7.14 -20.04
CA SER A 210 10.09 -7.61 -21.41
C SER A 210 11.57 -7.44 -21.73
N ARG A 211 12.29 -8.54 -21.86
CA ARG A 211 13.59 -8.55 -22.52
C ARG A 211 13.33 -8.16 -23.97
N ASN A 212 13.68 -6.96 -24.34
CA ASN A 212 14.02 -6.62 -25.70
C ASN A 212 15.49 -6.96 -25.91
#